data_dcf0d1f2ac686cd48e695a78a0fa471f
#
_entry.id   dcf0d1f2ac686cd48e695a78a0fa471f
#
_cell.length_a   1.000
_cell.length_b   1.000
_cell.length_c   1.000
_cell.angle_alpha   90.00
_cell.angle_beta   90.00
_cell.angle_gamma   90.00
#
_symmetry.space_group_name_H-M   'P 1'
#
loop_
_entity.id
_entity.type
_entity.pdbx_description
1 polymer ?
#
loop_
_entity_poly.entity_id
_entity_poly.type
_entity_poly.pdbx_seq_one_letter_code
_entity_poly.pdbx_strand_id
1 'polypeptide(L)'
;MIYTIIGSMVIIISLAYIYYKPSAKVTKNIFNAEYYRGLNYLLNNEEDKAFKIFTALMDVDSSTIETHLALGGLYRKRGEFDKAILIHQNLLSRPTLEAELKNQALYELSKDFHSAGLYDRSEKIVRNLSEIKSYRQSCLEHLLKIYEVTKDWEKAIELVKSMDTITDNEKTLALLAPYYCEISSIYNKDNQIEKAIAISKKALKTNKNCIRANYQLAKYYSKNDIGISVQYYHSIIHQNKDFSKYIINKIIHTAKKIQNNNIILKTLMSISEIKEMPFIPDIYFFILYEKDKETAMKYINTFDRTDLVNNFVITHTLASTEDQTGLNGVIHDLVNSYKNIFSSNFYFICNNC
;
A
#
# COMPACT_ATOMS: atom_id res chain seq x y z
N MET A 1 -38.93 18.07 76.18
CA MET A 1 -37.54 17.62 76.34
C MET A 1 -37.17 16.53 75.36
N ILE A 2 -37.93 15.43 75.15
CA ILE A 2 -37.64 14.34 74.21
C ILE A 2 -37.63 14.83 72.74
N TYR A 3 -38.59 15.64 72.32
CA TYR A 3 -38.69 16.15 70.96
C TYR A 3 -37.53 17.11 70.56
N THR A 4 -36.96 17.80 71.55
CA THR A 4 -35.79 18.69 71.31
C THR A 4 -34.52 17.89 71.14
N ILE A 5 -34.36 16.75 71.79
CA ILE A 5 -33.23 15.85 71.68
C ILE A 5 -33.29 15.11 70.29
N ILE A 6 -34.48 14.69 69.90
CA ILE A 6 -34.67 14.02 68.58
C ILE A 6 -34.38 15.01 67.43
N GLY A 7 -34.86 16.23 67.54
CA GLY A 7 -34.60 17.30 66.56
C GLY A 7 -33.11 17.65 66.42
N SER A 8 -32.38 17.74 67.54
CA SER A 8 -30.91 17.98 67.48
C SER A 8 -30.15 16.77 66.87
N MET A 9 -30.59 15.58 67.15
CA MET A 9 -29.96 14.37 66.58
C MET A 9 -30.15 14.26 65.04
N VAL A 10 -31.32 14.60 64.54
CA VAL A 10 -31.61 14.63 63.11
C VAL A 10 -30.76 15.72 62.39
N ILE A 11 -30.59 16.88 63.02
CA ILE A 11 -29.76 17.96 62.51
C ILE A 11 -28.28 17.53 62.45
N ILE A 12 -27.79 16.88 63.52
CA ILE A 12 -26.39 16.38 63.53
C ILE A 12 -26.17 15.30 62.49
N ILE A 13 -27.10 14.38 62.30
CA ILE A 13 -27.01 13.31 61.29
C ILE A 13 -27.05 13.92 59.87
N SER A 14 -27.91 14.91 59.62
CA SER A 14 -27.97 15.57 58.30
C SER A 14 -26.72 16.39 58.00
N LEU A 15 -26.15 17.09 59.00
CA LEU A 15 -24.88 17.80 58.87
C LEU A 15 -23.71 16.84 58.66
N ALA A 16 -23.66 15.71 59.35
CA ALA A 16 -22.68 14.66 59.15
C ALA A 16 -22.79 14.05 57.73
N TYR A 17 -24.02 13.82 57.26
CA TYR A 17 -24.26 13.32 55.90
C TYR A 17 -23.79 14.28 54.83
N ILE A 18 -24.01 15.61 55.00
CA ILE A 18 -23.52 16.66 54.10
C ILE A 18 -21.98 16.76 54.15
N TYR A 19 -21.39 16.62 55.33
CA TYR A 19 -19.94 16.69 55.53
C TYR A 19 -19.20 15.47 54.96
N TYR A 20 -19.76 14.25 55.11
CA TYR A 20 -19.19 13.01 54.59
C TYR A 20 -19.53 12.70 53.14
N LYS A 21 -20.47 13.43 52.54
CA LYS A 21 -20.79 13.24 51.12
C LYS A 21 -19.61 13.73 50.29
N PRO A 22 -18.86 12.83 49.62
CA PRO A 22 -17.73 13.24 48.80
C PRO A 22 -18.21 14.24 47.76
N SER A 23 -17.55 15.38 47.70
CA SER A 23 -17.89 16.43 46.74
C SER A 23 -17.79 15.88 45.33
N ALA A 24 -18.87 15.89 44.57
CA ALA A 24 -18.91 15.46 43.18
C ALA A 24 -17.83 16.14 42.28
N LYS A 25 -17.36 17.33 42.72
CA LYS A 25 -16.25 18.03 42.06
C LYS A 25 -14.90 17.37 42.27
N VAL A 26 -14.64 16.77 43.46
CA VAL A 26 -13.34 16.11 43.73
C VAL A 26 -13.22 14.81 42.96
N THR A 27 -14.28 14.00 42.89
CA THR A 27 -14.31 12.77 42.12
C THR A 27 -14.16 13.03 40.62
N LYS A 28 -14.81 14.07 40.09
CA LYS A 28 -14.70 14.47 38.68
C LYS A 28 -13.28 14.93 38.30
N ASN A 29 -12.58 15.64 39.18
CA ASN A 29 -11.22 16.11 38.96
C ASN A 29 -10.20 14.92 38.93
N ILE A 30 -10.36 13.96 39.84
CA ILE A 30 -9.51 12.77 39.90
C ILE A 30 -9.74 11.92 38.63
N PHE A 31 -10.99 11.71 38.22
CA PHE A 31 -11.34 10.99 37.02
C PHE A 31 -10.66 11.62 35.78
N ASN A 32 -10.76 12.91 35.59
CA ASN A 32 -10.13 13.61 34.48
C ASN A 32 -8.61 13.43 34.46
N ALA A 33 -7.94 13.51 35.61
CA ALA A 33 -6.49 13.33 35.69
C ALA A 33 -6.04 11.91 35.25
N GLU A 34 -6.74 10.88 35.74
CA GLU A 34 -6.45 9.48 35.35
C GLU A 34 -6.78 9.21 33.89
N TYR A 35 -7.87 9.78 33.37
CA TYR A 35 -8.23 9.70 31.98
C TYR A 35 -7.14 10.30 31.07
N TYR A 36 -6.66 11.51 31.37
CA TYR A 36 -5.56 12.14 30.65
C TYR A 36 -4.25 11.35 30.76
N ARG A 37 -3.99 10.71 31.91
CA ARG A 37 -2.84 9.81 32.07
C ARG A 37 -2.96 8.58 31.17
N GLY A 38 -4.13 7.99 31.07
CA GLY A 38 -4.42 6.91 30.12
C GLY A 38 -4.19 7.32 28.67
N LEU A 39 -4.66 8.52 28.27
CA LEU A 39 -4.41 9.05 26.92
C LEU A 39 -2.92 9.29 26.65
N ASN A 40 -2.16 9.80 27.61
CA ASN A 40 -0.72 9.97 27.47
C ASN A 40 0.00 8.65 27.25
N TYR A 41 -0.41 7.57 27.92
CA TYR A 41 0.14 6.24 27.65
C TYR A 41 -0.19 5.75 26.24
N LEU A 42 -1.39 6.03 25.70
CA LEU A 42 -1.73 5.73 24.31
C LEU A 42 -0.85 6.49 23.33
N LEU A 43 -0.61 7.77 23.55
CA LEU A 43 0.25 8.62 22.72
C LEU A 43 1.70 8.12 22.69
N ASN A 44 2.15 7.54 23.81
CA ASN A 44 3.49 6.96 23.94
C ASN A 44 3.58 5.48 23.51
N ASN A 45 2.54 4.92 22.88
CA ASN A 45 2.43 3.51 22.51
C ASN A 45 2.56 2.51 23.69
N GLU A 46 2.25 2.96 24.93
CA GLU A 46 2.26 2.15 26.15
C GLU A 46 0.86 1.54 26.42
N GLU A 47 0.37 0.73 25.49
CA GLU A 47 -1.02 0.23 25.46
C GLU A 47 -1.42 -0.55 26.72
N ASP A 48 -0.52 -1.34 27.30
CA ASP A 48 -0.82 -2.12 28.52
C ASP A 48 -1.05 -1.24 29.74
N LYS A 49 -0.33 -0.11 29.86
CA LYS A 49 -0.53 0.84 30.94
C LYS A 49 -1.84 1.62 30.74
N ALA A 50 -2.12 2.03 29.51
CA ALA A 50 -3.39 2.68 29.16
C ALA A 50 -4.58 1.75 29.46
N PHE A 51 -4.48 0.48 29.08
CA PHE A 51 -5.51 -0.54 29.31
C PHE A 51 -5.84 -0.68 30.80
N LYS A 52 -4.82 -0.79 31.69
CA LYS A 52 -5.02 -0.88 33.13
C LYS A 52 -5.76 0.32 33.70
N ILE A 53 -5.40 1.55 33.24
CA ILE A 53 -6.05 2.77 33.70
C ILE A 53 -7.50 2.83 33.23
N PHE A 54 -7.78 2.60 31.95
CA PHE A 54 -9.14 2.68 31.44
C PHE A 54 -10.06 1.58 32.02
N THR A 55 -9.52 0.38 32.29
CA THR A 55 -10.28 -0.65 32.99
C THR A 55 -10.63 -0.21 34.41
N ALA A 56 -9.69 0.36 35.16
CA ALA A 56 -9.95 0.87 36.51
C ALA A 56 -10.96 2.02 36.51
N LEU A 57 -10.93 2.91 35.51
CA LEU A 57 -11.89 3.99 35.35
C LEU A 57 -13.31 3.48 35.03
N MET A 58 -13.42 2.36 34.31
CA MET A 58 -14.72 1.70 34.07
C MET A 58 -15.35 1.17 35.36
N ASP A 59 -14.55 0.61 36.25
CA ASP A 59 -15.01 0.11 37.57
C ASP A 59 -15.48 1.25 38.48
N VAL A 60 -14.84 2.44 38.38
CA VAL A 60 -15.18 3.60 39.18
C VAL A 60 -16.38 4.40 38.63
N ASP A 61 -16.43 4.58 37.30
CA ASP A 61 -17.48 5.32 36.62
C ASP A 61 -17.85 4.69 35.26
N SER A 62 -18.79 3.77 35.31
CA SER A 62 -19.34 3.10 34.13
C SER A 62 -20.14 4.03 33.20
N SER A 63 -20.41 5.28 33.63
CA SER A 63 -21.18 6.27 32.86
C SER A 63 -20.34 6.99 31.79
N THR A 64 -19.01 6.92 31.87
CA THR A 64 -18.13 7.72 31.03
C THR A 64 -17.99 7.13 29.63
N ILE A 65 -18.53 7.85 28.67
CA ILE A 65 -18.61 7.44 27.26
C ILE A 65 -17.22 7.35 26.64
N GLU A 66 -16.38 8.34 26.87
CA GLU A 66 -15.02 8.44 26.34
C GLU A 66 -14.15 7.25 26.79
N THR A 67 -14.32 6.80 28.03
CA THR A 67 -13.61 5.62 28.56
C THR A 67 -14.04 4.36 27.83
N HIS A 68 -15.34 4.18 27.55
CA HIS A 68 -15.85 3.05 26.77
C HIS A 68 -15.29 3.04 25.35
N LEU A 69 -15.28 4.21 24.69
CA LEU A 69 -14.72 4.34 23.33
C LEU A 69 -13.21 4.01 23.32
N ALA A 70 -12.45 4.54 24.28
CA ALA A 70 -11.02 4.27 24.38
C ALA A 70 -10.72 2.80 24.69
N LEU A 71 -11.43 2.20 25.63
CA LEU A 71 -11.23 0.81 26.04
C LEU A 71 -11.65 -0.16 24.94
N GLY A 72 -12.76 0.09 24.24
CA GLY A 72 -13.17 -0.68 23.07
C GLY A 72 -12.12 -0.63 21.98
N GLY A 73 -11.57 0.55 21.67
CA GLY A 73 -10.46 0.71 20.74
C GLY A 73 -9.21 -0.07 21.13
N LEU A 74 -8.87 -0.13 22.43
CA LEU A 74 -7.76 -0.93 22.93
C LEU A 74 -8.00 -2.44 22.78
N TYR A 75 -9.20 -2.93 23.11
CA TYR A 75 -9.56 -4.32 22.87
C TYR A 75 -9.40 -4.69 21.39
N ARG A 76 -9.86 -3.82 20.47
CA ARG A 76 -9.68 -4.02 19.03
C ARG A 76 -8.21 -4.12 18.64
N LYS A 77 -7.34 -3.23 19.12
CA LYS A 77 -5.90 -3.28 18.87
C LYS A 77 -5.24 -4.56 19.39
N ARG A 78 -5.71 -5.09 20.49
CA ARG A 78 -5.24 -6.36 21.07
C ARG A 78 -5.79 -7.61 20.36
N GLY A 79 -6.68 -7.45 19.37
CA GLY A 79 -7.33 -8.56 18.68
C GLY A 79 -8.50 -9.17 19.44
N GLU A 80 -8.91 -8.57 20.55
CA GLU A 80 -10.02 -9.02 21.39
C GLU A 80 -11.35 -8.44 20.88
N PHE A 81 -11.69 -8.78 19.62
CA PHE A 81 -12.77 -8.14 18.87
C PHE A 81 -14.14 -8.30 19.51
N ASP A 82 -14.44 -9.48 20.10
CA ASP A 82 -15.72 -9.71 20.75
C ASP A 82 -15.95 -8.77 21.95
N LYS A 83 -14.88 -8.50 22.71
CA LYS A 83 -14.95 -7.54 23.83
C LYS A 83 -15.11 -6.11 23.35
N ALA A 84 -14.41 -5.73 22.27
CA ALA A 84 -14.57 -4.42 21.66
C ALA A 84 -16.01 -4.19 21.19
N ILE A 85 -16.58 -5.15 20.45
CA ILE A 85 -17.96 -5.14 19.98
C ILE A 85 -18.92 -4.99 21.16
N LEU A 86 -18.75 -5.82 22.20
CA LEU A 86 -19.63 -5.80 23.38
C LEU A 86 -19.63 -4.45 24.07
N ILE A 87 -18.45 -3.83 24.25
CA ILE A 87 -18.32 -2.51 24.89
C ILE A 87 -19.04 -1.43 24.09
N HIS A 88 -18.82 -1.36 22.78
CA HIS A 88 -19.46 -0.36 21.95
C HIS A 88 -20.97 -0.59 21.80
N GLN A 89 -21.44 -1.84 21.76
CA GLN A 89 -22.86 -2.18 21.77
C GLN A 89 -23.53 -1.78 23.10
N ASN A 90 -22.88 -2.06 24.24
CA ASN A 90 -23.36 -1.64 25.56
C ASN A 90 -23.47 -0.13 25.66
N LEU A 91 -22.50 0.60 25.10
CA LEU A 91 -22.58 2.05 25.02
C LEU A 91 -23.79 2.53 24.20
N LEU A 92 -24.03 1.90 23.03
CA LEU A 92 -25.16 2.24 22.15
C LEU A 92 -26.53 1.89 22.73
N SER A 93 -26.61 0.97 23.69
CA SER A 93 -27.86 0.58 24.38
C SER A 93 -28.34 1.63 25.40
N ARG A 94 -27.55 2.66 25.71
CA ARG A 94 -27.89 3.69 26.69
C ARG A 94 -28.94 4.65 26.13
N PRO A 95 -30.10 4.83 26.81
CA PRO A 95 -31.18 5.67 26.29
C PRO A 95 -30.85 7.16 26.20
N THR A 96 -29.91 7.62 27.03
CA THR A 96 -29.53 9.04 27.18
C THR A 96 -28.33 9.44 26.32
N LEU A 97 -27.88 8.58 25.39
CA LEU A 97 -26.72 8.87 24.56
C LEU A 97 -27.08 9.94 23.52
N GLU A 98 -26.33 11.05 23.55
CA GLU A 98 -26.48 12.13 22.58
C GLU A 98 -26.21 11.65 21.17
N ALA A 99 -26.88 12.26 20.17
CA ALA A 99 -26.82 11.83 18.77
C ALA A 99 -25.38 11.80 18.21
N GLU A 100 -24.54 12.78 18.53
CA GLU A 100 -23.16 12.83 18.04
C GLU A 100 -22.30 11.70 18.65
N LEU A 101 -22.44 11.47 19.95
CA LEU A 101 -21.73 10.38 20.64
C LEU A 101 -22.22 9.00 20.18
N LYS A 102 -23.52 8.89 19.83
CA LYS A 102 -24.08 7.70 19.22
C LYS A 102 -23.45 7.43 17.86
N ASN A 103 -23.29 8.44 17.02
CA ASN A 103 -22.64 8.33 15.72
C ASN A 103 -21.16 7.91 15.86
N GLN A 104 -20.46 8.50 16.83
CA GLN A 104 -19.07 8.13 17.13
C GLN A 104 -18.98 6.66 17.59
N ALA A 105 -19.84 6.22 18.49
CA ALA A 105 -19.88 4.84 18.97
C ALA A 105 -20.23 3.86 17.83
N LEU A 106 -21.17 4.22 16.94
CA LEU A 106 -21.48 3.44 15.74
C LEU A 106 -20.27 3.34 14.80
N TYR A 107 -19.54 4.43 14.61
CA TYR A 107 -18.35 4.40 13.77
C TYR A 107 -17.24 3.52 14.37
N GLU A 108 -17.02 3.58 15.69
CA GLU A 108 -16.07 2.66 16.37
C GLU A 108 -16.54 1.20 16.30
N LEU A 109 -17.83 0.92 16.50
CA LEU A 109 -18.40 -0.41 16.34
C LEU A 109 -18.23 -0.95 14.90
N SER A 110 -18.33 -0.08 13.89
CA SER A 110 -18.08 -0.49 12.51
C SER A 110 -16.63 -0.93 12.29
N LYS A 111 -15.66 -0.27 12.94
CA LYS A 111 -14.25 -0.68 12.91
C LYS A 111 -14.03 -2.00 13.63
N ASP A 112 -14.75 -2.27 14.73
CA ASP A 112 -14.68 -3.55 15.43
C ASP A 112 -15.18 -4.68 14.53
N PHE A 113 -16.34 -4.48 13.88
CA PHE A 113 -16.88 -5.47 12.94
C PHE A 113 -15.94 -5.70 11.77
N HIS A 114 -15.33 -4.65 11.22
CA HIS A 114 -14.32 -4.78 10.17
C HIS A 114 -13.13 -5.64 10.63
N SER A 115 -12.59 -5.34 11.81
CA SER A 115 -11.44 -6.06 12.37
C SER A 115 -11.76 -7.52 12.71
N ALA A 116 -13.03 -7.78 13.08
CA ALA A 116 -13.55 -9.13 13.33
C ALA A 116 -13.88 -9.91 12.04
N GLY A 117 -13.73 -9.30 10.84
CA GLY A 117 -14.11 -9.92 9.57
C GLY A 117 -15.62 -9.93 9.29
N LEU A 118 -16.42 -9.23 10.08
CA LEU A 118 -17.87 -9.11 9.93
C LEU A 118 -18.22 -7.95 8.99
N TYR A 119 -17.74 -8.04 7.75
CA TYR A 119 -17.77 -6.94 6.76
C TYR A 119 -19.19 -6.45 6.43
N ASP A 120 -20.18 -7.34 6.33
CA ASP A 120 -21.57 -6.95 6.04
C ASP A 120 -22.16 -6.06 7.14
N ARG A 121 -21.84 -6.36 8.41
CA ARG A 121 -22.29 -5.56 9.56
C ARG A 121 -21.60 -4.20 9.58
N SER A 122 -20.29 -4.17 9.30
CA SER A 122 -19.52 -2.95 9.16
C SER A 122 -20.07 -2.07 8.04
N GLU A 123 -20.26 -2.63 6.83
CA GLU A 123 -20.79 -1.94 5.66
C GLU A 123 -22.14 -1.27 5.95
N LYS A 124 -23.07 -1.99 6.59
CA LYS A 124 -24.38 -1.47 6.93
C LYS A 124 -24.33 -0.22 7.80
N ILE A 125 -23.48 -0.22 8.83
CA ILE A 125 -23.31 0.93 9.72
C ILE A 125 -22.68 2.10 8.97
N VAL A 126 -21.60 1.85 8.24
CA VAL A 126 -20.82 2.89 7.57
C VAL A 126 -21.64 3.54 6.45
N ARG A 127 -22.46 2.79 5.72
CA ARG A 127 -23.39 3.36 4.73
C ARG A 127 -24.37 4.35 5.36
N ASN A 128 -24.99 3.98 6.47
CA ASN A 128 -25.92 4.88 7.18
C ASN A 128 -25.21 6.15 7.70
N LEU A 129 -23.99 6.00 8.24
CA LEU A 129 -23.22 7.13 8.73
C LEU A 129 -22.70 8.04 7.59
N SER A 130 -22.51 7.53 6.39
CA SER A 130 -22.03 8.31 5.23
C SER A 130 -23.01 9.40 4.78
N GLU A 131 -24.28 9.30 5.16
CA GLU A 131 -25.30 10.35 4.93
C GLU A 131 -25.05 11.59 5.80
N ILE A 132 -24.31 11.44 6.93
CA ILE A 132 -24.00 12.53 7.85
C ILE A 132 -22.74 13.23 7.34
N LYS A 133 -22.83 14.53 7.11
CA LYS A 133 -21.75 15.34 6.51
C LYS A 133 -20.42 15.22 7.23
N SER A 134 -20.42 15.23 8.57
CA SER A 134 -19.19 15.13 9.39
C SER A 134 -18.48 13.77 9.30
N TYR A 135 -19.22 12.69 8.99
CA TYR A 135 -18.69 11.34 8.89
C TYR A 135 -18.45 10.88 7.45
N ARG A 136 -19.00 11.59 6.47
CA ARG A 136 -19.01 11.16 5.06
C ARG A 136 -17.66 10.71 4.55
N GLN A 137 -16.64 11.55 4.67
CA GLN A 137 -15.30 11.24 4.14
C GLN A 137 -14.71 9.98 4.78
N SER A 138 -14.70 9.91 6.11
CA SER A 138 -14.18 8.75 6.84
C SER A 138 -14.94 7.46 6.54
N CYS A 139 -16.27 7.57 6.34
CA CYS A 139 -17.12 6.44 5.98
C CYS A 139 -16.83 5.94 4.55
N LEU A 140 -16.66 6.83 3.58
CA LEU A 140 -16.34 6.46 2.20
C LEU A 140 -14.98 5.75 2.13
N GLU A 141 -13.97 6.24 2.84
CA GLU A 141 -12.67 5.58 2.96
C GLU A 141 -12.77 4.19 3.62
N HIS A 142 -13.63 4.06 4.64
CA HIS A 142 -13.86 2.78 5.30
C HIS A 142 -14.59 1.79 4.39
N LEU A 143 -15.60 2.25 3.62
CA LEU A 143 -16.28 1.43 2.62
C LEU A 143 -15.33 0.92 1.55
N LEU A 144 -14.41 1.76 1.04
CA LEU A 144 -13.39 1.31 0.10
C LEU A 144 -12.55 0.17 0.67
N LYS A 145 -12.09 0.28 1.92
CA LYS A 145 -11.33 -0.80 2.59
C LYS A 145 -12.14 -2.10 2.70
N ILE A 146 -13.44 -2.00 2.99
CA ILE A 146 -14.32 -3.17 3.03
C ILE A 146 -14.37 -3.82 1.64
N TYR A 147 -14.61 -3.06 0.57
CA TYR A 147 -14.71 -3.60 -0.79
C TYR A 147 -13.37 -4.15 -1.31
N GLU A 148 -12.25 -3.57 -0.90
CA GLU A 148 -10.92 -4.09 -1.21
C GLU A 148 -10.68 -5.47 -0.59
N VAL A 149 -11.04 -5.64 0.70
CA VAL A 149 -10.86 -6.90 1.42
C VAL A 149 -11.85 -7.97 0.92
N THR A 150 -13.09 -7.59 0.65
CA THR A 150 -14.12 -8.50 0.10
C THR A 150 -13.96 -8.74 -1.39
N LYS A 151 -13.07 -8.00 -2.07
CA LYS A 151 -12.84 -8.01 -3.53
C LYS A 151 -14.07 -7.64 -4.35
N ASP A 152 -14.91 -6.80 -3.80
CA ASP A 152 -16.12 -6.26 -4.44
C ASP A 152 -15.74 -5.05 -5.32
N TRP A 153 -14.99 -5.32 -6.39
CA TRP A 153 -14.36 -4.29 -7.22
C TRP A 153 -15.37 -3.38 -7.92
N GLU A 154 -16.53 -3.92 -8.29
CA GLU A 154 -17.63 -3.16 -8.88
C GLU A 154 -18.15 -2.11 -7.91
N LYS A 155 -18.43 -2.50 -6.65
CA LYS A 155 -18.87 -1.53 -5.62
C LYS A 155 -17.78 -0.50 -5.30
N ALA A 156 -16.50 -0.91 -5.27
CA ALA A 156 -15.39 0.03 -5.10
C ALA A 156 -15.35 1.08 -6.21
N ILE A 157 -15.54 0.66 -7.47
CA ILE A 157 -15.59 1.57 -8.64
C ILE A 157 -16.78 2.52 -8.56
N GLU A 158 -17.97 2.02 -8.23
CA GLU A 158 -19.17 2.84 -8.07
C GLU A 158 -18.98 3.88 -6.97
N LEU A 159 -18.40 3.46 -5.85
CA LEU A 159 -18.13 4.36 -4.73
C LEU A 159 -17.15 5.46 -5.12
N VAL A 160 -16.01 5.14 -5.74
CA VAL A 160 -15.04 6.16 -6.20
C VAL A 160 -15.65 7.12 -7.20
N LYS A 161 -16.48 6.65 -8.14
CA LYS A 161 -17.19 7.53 -9.08
C LYS A 161 -18.16 8.46 -8.38
N SER A 162 -18.81 8.00 -7.31
CA SER A 162 -19.70 8.87 -6.51
C SER A 162 -18.91 9.93 -5.72
N MET A 163 -17.68 9.60 -5.32
CA MET A 163 -16.76 10.56 -4.66
C MET A 163 -16.25 11.63 -5.63
N ASP A 164 -15.99 11.27 -6.89
CA ASP A 164 -15.50 12.18 -7.92
C ASP A 164 -16.49 13.32 -8.20
N THR A 165 -17.79 13.02 -8.21
CA THR A 165 -18.84 14.04 -8.34
C THR A 165 -18.85 15.06 -7.18
N ILE A 166 -18.23 14.73 -6.05
CA ILE A 166 -18.16 15.57 -4.86
C ILE A 166 -16.85 16.36 -4.81
N THR A 167 -15.74 15.77 -5.30
CA THR A 167 -14.38 16.30 -5.11
C THR A 167 -13.77 16.88 -6.39
N ASP A 168 -14.32 16.57 -7.58
CA ASP A 168 -13.83 16.99 -8.91
C ASP A 168 -12.29 16.91 -9.01
N ASN A 169 -11.73 15.75 -8.66
CA ASN A 169 -10.30 15.59 -8.49
C ASN A 169 -9.73 14.44 -9.35
N GLU A 170 -8.81 14.77 -10.26
CA GLU A 170 -8.08 13.81 -11.10
C GLU A 170 -7.41 12.69 -10.29
N LYS A 171 -6.99 12.98 -9.04
CA LYS A 171 -6.45 11.98 -8.12
C LYS A 171 -7.47 10.92 -7.72
N THR A 172 -8.72 11.28 -7.55
CA THR A 172 -9.80 10.35 -7.20
C THR A 172 -10.06 9.40 -8.36
N LEU A 173 -10.07 9.89 -9.60
CA LEU A 173 -10.21 9.05 -10.80
C LEU A 173 -9.05 8.06 -10.94
N ALA A 174 -7.83 8.46 -10.57
CA ALA A 174 -6.67 7.58 -10.63
C ALA A 174 -6.81 6.33 -9.73
N LEU A 175 -7.61 6.41 -8.64
CA LEU A 175 -7.90 5.25 -7.77
C LEU A 175 -8.70 4.15 -8.48
N LEU A 176 -9.37 4.45 -9.60
CA LEU A 176 -10.13 3.46 -10.37
C LEU A 176 -9.22 2.47 -11.11
N ALA A 177 -8.02 2.89 -11.50
CA ALA A 177 -7.13 2.07 -12.31
C ALA A 177 -6.77 0.72 -11.66
N PRO A 178 -6.39 0.64 -10.38
CA PRO A 178 -6.15 -0.63 -9.69
C PRO A 178 -7.37 -1.57 -9.72
N TYR A 179 -8.56 -1.05 -9.45
CA TYR A 179 -9.79 -1.87 -9.43
C TYR A 179 -10.13 -2.43 -10.82
N TYR A 180 -9.98 -1.63 -11.88
CA TYR A 180 -10.10 -2.14 -13.24
C TYR A 180 -9.06 -3.21 -13.56
N CYS A 181 -7.83 -3.10 -13.05
CA CYS A 181 -6.81 -4.14 -13.22
C CYS A 181 -7.20 -5.45 -12.51
N GLU A 182 -7.85 -5.38 -11.33
CA GLU A 182 -8.37 -6.58 -10.65
C GLU A 182 -9.46 -7.26 -11.47
N ILE A 183 -10.47 -6.50 -11.93
CA ILE A 183 -11.55 -7.03 -12.78
C ILE A 183 -10.99 -7.63 -14.08
N SER A 184 -10.01 -6.96 -14.71
CA SER A 184 -9.32 -7.50 -15.88
C SER A 184 -8.64 -8.84 -15.59
N SER A 185 -8.02 -8.98 -14.41
CA SER A 185 -7.40 -10.24 -13.97
C SER A 185 -8.43 -11.36 -13.82
N ILE A 186 -9.63 -11.06 -13.35
CA ILE A 186 -10.74 -12.02 -13.24
C ILE A 186 -11.16 -12.48 -14.64
N TYR A 187 -11.46 -11.55 -15.56
CA TYR A 187 -11.81 -11.92 -16.93
C TYR A 187 -10.73 -12.74 -17.65
N ASN A 188 -9.45 -12.45 -17.40
CA ASN A 188 -8.35 -13.24 -17.96
C ASN A 188 -8.32 -14.67 -17.39
N LYS A 189 -8.60 -14.87 -16.09
CA LYS A 189 -8.69 -16.21 -15.48
C LYS A 189 -9.85 -17.00 -16.08
N ASP A 190 -10.94 -16.34 -16.41
CA ASP A 190 -12.12 -16.92 -17.04
C ASP A 190 -11.97 -17.10 -18.55
N ASN A 191 -10.75 -16.92 -19.10
CA ASN A 191 -10.44 -16.96 -20.53
C ASN A 191 -11.20 -15.96 -21.42
N GLN A 192 -11.76 -14.90 -20.83
CA GLN A 192 -12.47 -13.83 -21.55
C GLN A 192 -11.48 -12.70 -21.93
N ILE A 193 -10.49 -13.02 -22.76
CA ILE A 193 -9.34 -12.13 -23.06
C ILE A 193 -9.76 -10.78 -23.63
N GLU A 194 -10.76 -10.75 -24.52
CA GLU A 194 -11.26 -9.49 -25.13
C GLU A 194 -11.84 -8.54 -24.08
N LYS A 195 -12.61 -9.08 -23.12
CA LYS A 195 -13.13 -8.29 -22.00
C LYS A 195 -11.99 -7.82 -21.08
N ALA A 196 -11.01 -8.70 -20.80
CA ALA A 196 -9.85 -8.33 -20.01
C ALA A 196 -9.08 -7.16 -20.64
N ILE A 197 -8.85 -7.18 -21.96
CA ILE A 197 -8.24 -6.10 -22.74
C ILE A 197 -9.07 -4.80 -22.61
N ALA A 198 -10.37 -4.90 -22.83
CA ALA A 198 -11.27 -3.72 -22.77
C ALA A 198 -11.23 -3.05 -21.39
N ILE A 199 -11.22 -3.84 -20.32
CA ILE A 199 -11.15 -3.33 -18.94
C ILE A 199 -9.77 -2.76 -18.62
N SER A 200 -8.67 -3.41 -19.02
CA SER A 200 -7.33 -2.84 -18.84
C SER A 200 -7.14 -1.51 -19.58
N LYS A 201 -7.76 -1.35 -20.76
CA LYS A 201 -7.79 -0.07 -21.47
C LYS A 201 -8.58 1.00 -20.71
N LYS A 202 -9.66 0.61 -19.99
CA LYS A 202 -10.38 1.55 -19.09
C LYS A 202 -9.47 2.00 -17.95
N ALA A 203 -8.65 1.11 -17.38
CA ALA A 203 -7.67 1.48 -16.35
C ALA A 203 -6.70 2.56 -16.87
N LEU A 204 -6.19 2.43 -18.11
CA LEU A 204 -5.31 3.45 -18.72
C LEU A 204 -6.01 4.77 -19.04
N LYS A 205 -7.33 4.76 -19.25
CA LYS A 205 -8.10 6.00 -19.43
C LYS A 205 -8.20 6.80 -18.13
N THR A 206 -8.29 6.12 -17.00
CA THR A 206 -8.35 6.77 -15.68
C THR A 206 -6.97 7.14 -15.14
N ASN A 207 -5.95 6.34 -15.43
CA ASN A 207 -4.56 6.63 -15.09
C ASN A 207 -3.63 6.15 -16.21
N LYS A 208 -3.16 7.10 -17.03
CA LYS A 208 -2.24 6.83 -18.15
C LYS A 208 -0.92 6.18 -17.70
N ASN A 209 -0.51 6.45 -16.45
CA ASN A 209 0.73 5.94 -15.87
C ASN A 209 0.55 4.64 -15.07
N CYS A 210 -0.56 3.91 -15.25
CA CYS A 210 -0.79 2.64 -14.56
C CYS A 210 0.11 1.53 -15.16
N ILE A 211 1.24 1.26 -14.50
CA ILE A 211 2.21 0.22 -14.89
C ILE A 211 1.52 -1.15 -14.98
N ARG A 212 0.65 -1.47 -14.01
CA ARG A 212 -0.04 -2.77 -13.97
C ARG A 212 -0.95 -2.97 -15.18
N ALA A 213 -1.69 -1.95 -15.60
CA ALA A 213 -2.55 -2.03 -16.77
C ALA A 213 -1.74 -2.22 -18.07
N ASN A 214 -0.62 -1.49 -18.22
CA ASN A 214 0.30 -1.67 -19.35
C ASN A 214 0.88 -3.10 -19.37
N TYR A 215 1.29 -3.63 -18.22
CA TYR A 215 1.80 -5.00 -18.13
C TYR A 215 0.75 -6.05 -18.50
N GLN A 216 -0.49 -5.89 -18.01
CA GLN A 216 -1.60 -6.80 -18.37
C GLN A 216 -1.87 -6.77 -19.87
N LEU A 217 -1.97 -5.59 -20.48
CA LEU A 217 -2.20 -5.45 -21.92
C LEU A 217 -1.04 -6.05 -22.72
N ALA A 218 0.21 -5.79 -22.35
CA ALA A 218 1.35 -6.39 -22.98
C ALA A 218 1.26 -7.93 -22.95
N LYS A 219 0.91 -8.51 -21.81
CA LYS A 219 0.73 -9.96 -21.65
C LYS A 219 -0.43 -10.51 -22.49
N TYR A 220 -1.56 -9.81 -22.56
CA TYR A 220 -2.72 -10.28 -23.29
C TYR A 220 -2.48 -10.24 -24.81
N TYR A 221 -1.81 -9.20 -25.31
CA TYR A 221 -1.43 -9.12 -26.73
C TYR A 221 -0.26 -10.00 -27.13
N SER A 222 0.53 -10.52 -26.19
CA SER A 222 1.75 -11.30 -26.51
C SER A 222 1.53 -12.56 -27.37
N LYS A 223 0.31 -13.06 -27.47
CA LYS A 223 -0.05 -14.20 -28.29
C LYS A 223 -0.60 -13.83 -29.68
N ASN A 224 -1.29 -12.71 -29.77
CA ASN A 224 -2.06 -12.32 -30.96
C ASN A 224 -1.41 -11.18 -31.75
N ASP A 225 -0.82 -10.20 -31.05
CA ASP A 225 -0.17 -9.05 -31.67
C ASP A 225 1.03 -8.59 -30.82
N ILE A 226 2.20 -9.06 -31.25
CA ILE A 226 3.43 -8.79 -30.53
C ILE A 226 3.89 -7.36 -30.69
N GLY A 227 3.58 -6.70 -31.82
CA GLY A 227 3.89 -5.29 -32.00
C GLY A 227 3.21 -4.43 -30.94
N ILE A 228 1.93 -4.66 -30.72
CA ILE A 228 1.16 -3.97 -29.66
C ILE A 228 1.66 -4.37 -28.27
N SER A 229 1.97 -5.64 -28.03
CA SER A 229 2.55 -6.13 -26.77
C SER A 229 3.83 -5.36 -26.40
N VAL A 230 4.75 -5.22 -27.33
CA VAL A 230 6.02 -4.50 -27.14
C VAL A 230 5.79 -3.02 -26.85
N GLN A 231 4.83 -2.37 -27.53
CA GLN A 231 4.50 -0.96 -27.25
C GLN A 231 4.05 -0.76 -25.80
N TYR A 232 3.23 -1.63 -25.24
CA TYR A 232 2.82 -1.56 -23.84
C TYR A 232 3.98 -1.84 -22.88
N TYR A 233 4.86 -2.79 -23.18
CA TYR A 233 6.09 -3.00 -22.41
C TYR A 233 7.01 -1.78 -22.45
N HIS A 234 7.17 -1.17 -23.62
CA HIS A 234 7.96 0.06 -23.77
C HIS A 234 7.41 1.20 -22.90
N SER A 235 6.08 1.36 -22.87
CA SER A 235 5.44 2.36 -22.01
C SER A 235 5.80 2.20 -20.52
N ILE A 236 5.96 0.96 -20.03
CA ILE A 236 6.37 0.69 -18.65
C ILE A 236 7.78 1.21 -18.37
N ILE A 237 8.71 1.02 -19.29
CA ILE A 237 10.10 1.47 -19.15
C ILE A 237 10.18 3.00 -19.02
N HIS A 238 9.37 3.71 -19.81
CA HIS A 238 9.28 5.18 -19.72
C HIS A 238 8.63 5.66 -18.42
N GLN A 239 7.69 4.89 -17.85
CA GLN A 239 7.03 5.24 -16.60
C GLN A 239 7.93 5.02 -15.39
N ASN A 240 8.71 3.94 -15.39
CA ASN A 240 9.62 3.61 -14.29
C ASN A 240 10.81 2.78 -14.79
N LYS A 241 12.00 3.36 -14.72
CA LYS A 241 13.26 2.76 -15.18
C LYS A 241 13.65 1.52 -14.38
N ASP A 242 13.23 1.38 -13.12
CA ASP A 242 13.59 0.24 -12.26
C ASP A 242 13.06 -1.10 -12.81
N PHE A 243 11.96 -1.05 -13.57
CA PHE A 243 11.40 -2.25 -14.21
C PHE A 243 12.09 -2.63 -15.51
N SER A 244 13.02 -1.82 -16.02
CA SER A 244 13.62 -2.00 -17.36
C SER A 244 14.20 -3.37 -17.57
N LYS A 245 15.06 -3.85 -16.67
CA LYS A 245 15.71 -5.17 -16.77
C LYS A 245 14.68 -6.29 -16.91
N TYR A 246 13.63 -6.26 -16.08
CA TYR A 246 12.58 -7.26 -16.11
C TYR A 246 11.77 -7.20 -17.41
N ILE A 247 11.40 -6.01 -17.84
CA ILE A 247 10.57 -5.78 -19.03
C ILE A 247 11.33 -6.13 -20.31
N ILE A 248 12.60 -5.75 -20.43
CA ILE A 248 13.43 -6.10 -21.57
C ILE A 248 13.53 -7.61 -21.73
N ASN A 249 13.77 -8.35 -20.65
CA ASN A 249 13.77 -9.81 -20.69
C ASN A 249 12.43 -10.38 -21.19
N LYS A 250 11.29 -9.77 -20.81
CA LYS A 250 9.97 -10.16 -21.32
C LYS A 250 9.83 -9.89 -22.83
N ILE A 251 10.29 -8.74 -23.29
CA ILE A 251 10.29 -8.38 -24.73
C ILE A 251 11.12 -9.39 -25.52
N ILE A 252 12.36 -9.66 -25.09
CA ILE A 252 13.25 -10.61 -25.73
C ILE A 252 12.63 -12.01 -25.80
N HIS A 253 12.12 -12.49 -24.66
CA HIS A 253 11.46 -13.80 -24.61
C HIS A 253 10.23 -13.88 -25.53
N THR A 254 9.44 -12.81 -25.61
CA THR A 254 8.26 -12.76 -26.47
C THR A 254 8.66 -12.72 -27.94
N ALA A 255 9.67 -11.93 -28.32
CA ALA A 255 10.13 -11.80 -29.70
C ALA A 255 10.90 -13.04 -30.20
N LYS A 256 11.66 -13.71 -29.33
CA LYS A 256 12.31 -15.01 -29.68
C LYS A 256 11.31 -16.09 -30.07
N LYS A 257 10.13 -16.11 -29.45
CA LYS A 257 9.06 -17.06 -29.78
C LYS A 257 8.57 -16.96 -31.24
N ILE A 258 8.70 -15.78 -31.84
CA ILE A 258 8.24 -15.52 -33.21
C ILE A 258 9.39 -15.28 -34.17
N GLN A 259 10.63 -15.49 -33.76
CA GLN A 259 11.85 -15.31 -34.57
C GLN A 259 11.94 -13.89 -35.21
N ASN A 260 11.43 -12.84 -34.52
CA ASN A 260 11.42 -11.48 -35.06
C ASN A 260 12.39 -10.58 -34.31
N ASN A 261 13.67 -10.62 -34.63
CA ASN A 261 14.72 -9.81 -34.07
C ASN A 261 14.56 -8.28 -34.38
N ASN A 262 13.86 -7.94 -35.47
CA ASN A 262 13.64 -6.53 -35.82
C ASN A 262 12.84 -5.74 -34.78
N ILE A 263 11.85 -6.39 -34.14
CA ILE A 263 11.05 -5.78 -33.09
C ILE A 263 11.93 -5.49 -31.87
N ILE A 264 12.79 -6.45 -31.51
CA ILE A 264 13.72 -6.29 -30.37
C ILE A 264 14.67 -5.13 -30.66
N LEU A 265 15.29 -5.10 -31.85
CA LEU A 265 16.22 -4.02 -32.23
C LEU A 265 15.55 -2.64 -32.16
N LYS A 266 14.36 -2.47 -32.79
CA LYS A 266 13.63 -1.20 -32.72
C LYS A 266 13.30 -0.76 -31.29
N THR A 267 12.90 -1.71 -30.46
CA THR A 267 12.60 -1.43 -29.05
C THR A 267 13.86 -1.02 -28.28
N LEU A 268 14.96 -1.74 -28.47
CA LEU A 268 16.23 -1.42 -27.82
C LEU A 268 16.83 -0.10 -28.31
N MET A 269 16.70 0.21 -29.61
CA MET A 269 17.10 1.52 -30.15
C MET A 269 16.34 2.66 -29.52
N SER A 270 15.03 2.52 -29.31
CA SER A 270 14.22 3.55 -28.67
C SER A 270 14.51 3.72 -27.18
N ILE A 271 15.09 2.70 -26.53
CA ILE A 271 15.48 2.72 -25.13
C ILE A 271 16.93 3.15 -24.94
N SER A 272 17.82 2.90 -25.93
CA SER A 272 19.24 3.26 -25.87
C SER A 272 19.49 4.78 -25.78
N GLU A 273 18.51 5.59 -26.15
CA GLU A 273 18.51 7.03 -25.86
C GLU A 273 18.42 7.34 -24.35
N ILE A 274 18.01 6.38 -23.53
CA ILE A 274 17.97 6.47 -22.07
C ILE A 274 19.35 6.06 -21.53
N LYS A 275 20.29 7.02 -21.48
CA LYS A 275 21.72 6.87 -21.16
C LYS A 275 22.07 6.20 -19.82
N GLU A 276 21.11 5.71 -19.04
CA GLU A 276 21.33 5.26 -17.65
C GLU A 276 21.06 3.76 -17.44
N MET A 277 21.00 2.94 -18.52
CA MET A 277 20.72 1.49 -18.39
C MET A 277 21.93 0.65 -18.79
N PRO A 278 22.73 0.15 -17.86
CA PRO A 278 24.06 -0.44 -18.16
C PRO A 278 24.03 -1.74 -18.97
N PHE A 279 22.89 -2.43 -19.07
CA PHE A 279 22.78 -3.73 -19.74
C PHE A 279 22.08 -3.69 -21.12
N ILE A 280 21.55 -2.54 -21.55
CA ILE A 280 20.89 -2.39 -22.85
C ILE A 280 21.90 -2.45 -24.00
N PRO A 281 23.08 -1.80 -23.89
CA PRO A 281 24.08 -1.86 -24.93
C PRO A 281 24.49 -3.29 -25.30
N ASP A 282 24.64 -4.17 -24.29
CA ASP A 282 25.06 -5.56 -24.48
C ASP A 282 24.02 -6.37 -25.26
N ILE A 283 22.76 -6.24 -24.84
CA ILE A 283 21.64 -6.95 -25.49
C ILE A 283 21.48 -6.46 -26.93
N TYR A 284 21.56 -5.15 -27.14
CA TYR A 284 21.48 -4.52 -28.46
C TYR A 284 22.60 -5.03 -29.36
N PHE A 285 23.84 -5.07 -28.82
CA PHE A 285 24.98 -5.59 -29.52
C PHE A 285 24.78 -7.05 -29.98
N PHE A 286 24.40 -7.98 -29.10
CA PHE A 286 24.20 -9.36 -29.45
C PHE A 286 23.16 -9.57 -30.55
N ILE A 287 22.05 -8.86 -30.49
CA ILE A 287 20.99 -8.97 -31.51
C ILE A 287 21.43 -8.36 -32.85
N LEU A 288 22.17 -7.23 -32.78
CA LEU A 288 22.72 -6.62 -33.97
C LEU A 288 23.77 -7.51 -34.61
N TYR A 289 24.62 -8.16 -33.80
CA TYR A 289 25.65 -9.09 -34.29
C TYR A 289 25.09 -10.30 -35.02
N GLU A 290 23.96 -10.87 -34.56
CA GLU A 290 23.27 -11.93 -35.28
C GLU A 290 22.77 -11.50 -36.67
N LYS A 291 22.52 -10.22 -36.89
CA LYS A 291 21.92 -9.66 -38.09
C LYS A 291 22.92 -9.02 -39.05
N ASP A 292 23.83 -8.22 -38.52
CA ASP A 292 24.81 -7.42 -39.25
C ASP A 292 26.08 -7.27 -38.41
N LYS A 293 27.02 -8.16 -38.66
CA LYS A 293 28.30 -8.22 -37.94
C LYS A 293 29.13 -6.92 -38.04
N GLU A 294 29.14 -6.34 -39.27
CA GLU A 294 29.95 -5.13 -39.50
C GLU A 294 29.44 -3.91 -38.70
N THR A 295 28.14 -3.70 -38.72
CA THR A 295 27.52 -2.63 -37.91
C THR A 295 27.67 -2.90 -36.41
N ALA A 296 27.54 -4.17 -35.98
CA ALA A 296 27.76 -4.54 -34.58
C ALA A 296 29.20 -4.27 -34.13
N MET A 297 30.20 -4.58 -34.97
CA MET A 297 31.60 -4.31 -34.65
C MET A 297 31.92 -2.81 -34.61
N LYS A 298 31.28 -1.97 -35.42
CA LYS A 298 31.37 -0.49 -35.30
C LYS A 298 30.75 -0.01 -33.99
N TYR A 299 29.63 -0.61 -33.58
CA TYR A 299 28.93 -0.23 -32.34
C TYR A 299 29.74 -0.61 -31.09
N ILE A 300 30.44 -1.76 -31.07
CA ILE A 300 31.25 -2.19 -29.92
C ILE A 300 32.38 -1.21 -29.60
N ASN A 301 32.90 -0.48 -30.59
CA ASN A 301 33.93 0.54 -30.39
C ASN A 301 33.42 1.78 -29.63
N THR A 302 32.11 1.93 -29.46
CA THR A 302 31.50 3.01 -28.67
C THR A 302 31.33 2.66 -27.18
N PHE A 303 31.63 1.40 -26.80
CA PHE A 303 31.48 0.96 -25.42
C PHE A 303 32.54 1.55 -24.50
N ASP A 304 32.13 1.91 -23.28
CA ASP A 304 33.07 2.31 -22.24
C ASP A 304 33.83 1.08 -21.75
N ARG A 305 35.14 1.06 -22.01
CA ARG A 305 36.05 -0.05 -21.65
C ARG A 305 36.38 -0.10 -20.16
N THR A 306 35.94 0.88 -19.38
CA THR A 306 36.08 0.86 -17.92
C THR A 306 35.02 0.01 -17.25
N ASP A 307 33.92 -0.27 -17.94
CA ASP A 307 32.84 -1.13 -17.43
C ASP A 307 33.17 -2.62 -17.63
N LEU A 308 33.08 -3.38 -16.54
CA LEU A 308 33.37 -4.82 -16.54
C LEU A 308 32.44 -5.62 -17.47
N VAL A 309 31.17 -5.26 -17.53
CA VAL A 309 30.15 -5.94 -18.36
C VAL A 309 30.46 -5.69 -19.83
N ASN A 310 30.73 -4.44 -20.20
CA ASN A 310 31.11 -4.08 -21.55
C ASN A 310 32.39 -4.84 -22.00
N ASN A 311 33.40 -4.91 -21.15
CA ASN A 311 34.61 -5.65 -21.44
C ASN A 311 34.36 -7.15 -21.63
N PHE A 312 33.44 -7.74 -20.84
CA PHE A 312 33.06 -9.15 -21.01
C PHE A 312 32.38 -9.41 -22.36
N VAL A 313 31.45 -8.53 -22.78
CA VAL A 313 30.77 -8.59 -24.09
C VAL A 313 31.78 -8.45 -25.24
N ILE A 314 32.69 -7.48 -25.13
CA ILE A 314 33.73 -7.23 -26.11
C ILE A 314 34.65 -8.45 -26.25
N THR A 315 35.07 -9.03 -25.12
CA THR A 315 35.93 -10.24 -25.09
C THR A 315 35.26 -11.42 -25.79
N HIS A 316 34.01 -11.72 -25.46
CA HIS A 316 33.22 -12.78 -26.05
C HIS A 316 33.09 -12.62 -27.57
N THR A 317 32.91 -11.38 -28.02
CA THR A 317 32.76 -11.09 -29.47
C THR A 317 34.06 -11.21 -30.21
N LEU A 318 35.14 -10.66 -29.71
CA LEU A 318 36.46 -10.75 -30.31
C LEU A 318 36.96 -12.20 -30.36
N ALA A 319 36.67 -12.99 -29.32
CA ALA A 319 36.94 -14.42 -29.31
C ALA A 319 36.19 -15.18 -30.42
N SER A 320 34.95 -14.75 -30.73
CA SER A 320 34.14 -15.38 -31.81
C SER A 320 34.51 -14.93 -33.23
N THR A 321 35.30 -13.82 -33.35
CA THR A 321 35.76 -13.29 -34.66
C THR A 321 37.18 -13.68 -35.03
N GLU A 322 37.90 -14.42 -34.18
CA GLU A 322 39.32 -14.80 -34.36
C GLU A 322 40.29 -13.59 -34.35
N ASP A 323 39.88 -12.41 -33.90
CA ASP A 323 40.73 -11.24 -33.72
C ASP A 323 41.55 -11.36 -32.46
N GLN A 324 42.69 -12.06 -32.52
CA GLN A 324 43.59 -12.30 -31.39
C GLN A 324 44.25 -11.02 -30.85
N THR A 325 44.48 -10.03 -31.69
CA THR A 325 45.12 -8.77 -31.24
C THR A 325 44.21 -7.90 -30.42
N GLY A 326 42.96 -7.74 -30.85
CA GLY A 326 41.92 -7.06 -30.12
C GLY A 326 41.55 -7.77 -28.81
N LEU A 327 41.49 -9.10 -28.84
CA LEU A 327 41.17 -9.97 -27.71
C LEU A 327 42.20 -9.82 -26.57
N ASN A 328 43.50 -9.81 -26.84
CA ASN A 328 44.56 -9.65 -25.83
C ASN A 328 44.49 -8.30 -25.10
N GLY A 329 44.16 -7.21 -25.83
CA GLY A 329 43.95 -5.89 -25.24
C GLY A 329 42.82 -5.86 -24.24
N VAL A 330 41.67 -6.43 -24.63
CA VAL A 330 40.45 -6.45 -23.77
C VAL A 330 40.60 -7.40 -22.58
N ILE A 331 41.26 -8.54 -22.75
CA ILE A 331 41.57 -9.44 -21.61
C ILE A 331 42.44 -8.71 -20.59
N HIS A 332 43.43 -7.93 -21.03
CA HIS A 332 44.27 -7.15 -20.12
C HIS A 332 43.45 -6.11 -19.35
N ASP A 333 42.54 -5.40 -20.01
CA ASP A 333 41.65 -4.42 -19.36
C ASP A 333 40.66 -5.10 -18.38
N LEU A 334 40.13 -6.27 -18.74
CA LEU A 334 39.30 -7.11 -17.88
C LEU A 334 40.07 -7.53 -16.60
N VAL A 335 41.29 -8.03 -16.73
CA VAL A 335 42.11 -8.46 -15.60
C VAL A 335 42.44 -7.27 -14.69
N ASN A 336 42.71 -6.08 -15.23
CA ASN A 336 42.96 -4.88 -14.43
C ASN A 336 41.70 -4.39 -13.71
N SER A 337 40.55 -4.41 -14.37
CA SER A 337 39.25 -4.07 -13.76
C SER A 337 38.90 -5.04 -12.64
N TYR A 338 39.17 -6.34 -12.84
CA TYR A 338 38.95 -7.38 -11.84
C TYR A 338 39.87 -7.23 -10.61
N LYS A 339 41.15 -6.89 -10.84
CA LYS A 339 42.13 -6.61 -9.77
C LYS A 339 41.67 -5.43 -8.92
N ASN A 340 41.12 -4.36 -9.52
CA ASN A 340 40.64 -3.19 -8.80
C ASN A 340 39.39 -3.50 -7.96
N ILE A 341 38.48 -4.33 -8.45
CA ILE A 341 37.28 -4.78 -7.71
C ILE A 341 37.67 -5.71 -6.57
N PHE A 342 38.59 -6.63 -6.81
CA PHE A 342 39.07 -7.57 -5.76
C PHE A 342 39.85 -6.85 -4.67
N SER A 343 40.68 -5.88 -5.00
CA SER A 343 41.42 -5.10 -4.01
C SER A 343 40.49 -4.25 -3.14
N SER A 344 39.44 -3.65 -3.72
CA SER A 344 38.46 -2.86 -2.96
C SER A 344 37.55 -3.73 -2.09
N ASN A 345 37.12 -4.89 -2.58
CA ASN A 345 36.27 -5.82 -1.80
C ASN A 345 37.05 -6.59 -0.72
N PHE A 346 38.32 -6.89 -0.92
CA PHE A 346 39.15 -7.52 0.09
C PHE A 346 39.36 -6.59 1.29
N TYR A 347 39.50 -5.29 1.08
CA TYR A 347 39.54 -4.29 2.14
C TYR A 347 38.23 -4.21 2.93
N PHE A 348 37.08 -4.38 2.26
CA PHE A 348 35.76 -4.37 2.88
C PHE A 348 35.50 -5.62 3.72
N ILE A 349 35.97 -6.79 3.27
CA ILE A 349 35.85 -8.07 4.01
C ILE A 349 36.78 -8.10 5.23
N CYS A 350 38.02 -7.61 5.13
CA CYS A 350 38.95 -7.53 6.26
C CYS A 350 38.59 -6.52 7.35
N ASN A 351 37.83 -5.43 7.02
CA ASN A 351 37.39 -4.45 8.02
C ASN A 351 36.08 -4.86 8.75
N ASN A 352 35.42 -5.93 8.32
CA ASN A 352 34.18 -6.45 8.93
C ASN A 352 34.34 -7.84 9.56
N CYS A 353 35.55 -8.41 9.55
CA CYS A 353 35.94 -9.54 10.37
C CYS A 353 36.66 -9.07 11.63
#